data_2fcb5f9f2d20d919123c2e3ef57d2288
#
_entry.id   2fcb5f9f2d20d919123c2e3ef57d2288
#
_cell.length_a   1.000
_cell.length_b   1.000
_cell.length_c   1.000
_cell.angle_alpha   90.00
_cell.angle_beta   90.00
_cell.angle_gamma   90.00
#
_symmetry.space_group_name_H-M   'P 1'
#
loop_
_entity.id
_entity.type
_entity.pdbx_description
1 polymer ?
#
loop_
_entity_poly.entity_id
_entity_poly.type
_entity_poly.pdbx_seq_one_letter_code
_entity_poly.pdbx_strand_id
1 'polypeptide(L)'
;MQFDRFTIALLILRPDAPQLGEAAADALQDAHLAHLADLHEQGHLVAAGPLLGDDVYRGLSILKVGPEEALRLKEADPAVRAGRYSVKVLPWMVPGGAMTFAPTRFPHSVAEARG
;
A
#
# COMPACT_ATOMS: atom_id res chain seq x y z
N MET A 1 -9.54 23.48 -17.09
CA MET A 1 -8.87 22.17 -17.08
C MET A 1 -9.43 21.33 -15.94
N GLN A 2 -9.67 20.07 -16.18
CA GLN A 2 -10.11 19.15 -15.15
C GLN A 2 -8.92 18.41 -14.54
N PHE A 3 -9.05 18.05 -13.27
CA PHE A 3 -8.03 17.33 -12.52
C PHE A 3 -8.65 16.08 -11.92
N ASP A 4 -7.86 15.02 -11.89
CA ASP A 4 -8.19 13.81 -11.16
C ASP A 4 -7.59 13.90 -9.77
N ARG A 5 -8.31 13.37 -8.79
CA ARG A 5 -7.87 13.36 -7.39
C ARG A 5 -7.61 11.93 -6.95
N PHE A 6 -6.44 11.75 -6.37
CA PHE A 6 -6.02 10.48 -5.76
C PHE A 6 -5.57 10.74 -4.34
N THR A 7 -5.36 9.69 -3.60
CA THR A 7 -4.67 9.75 -2.32
C THR A 7 -3.42 8.89 -2.40
N ILE A 8 -2.27 9.47 -2.04
CA ILE A 8 -1.03 8.73 -1.85
C ILE A 8 -0.99 8.27 -0.40
N ALA A 9 -0.68 6.99 -0.18
CA ALA A 9 -0.43 6.46 1.15
C ALA A 9 1.01 5.95 1.21
N LEU A 10 1.74 6.44 2.21
CA LEU A 10 3.11 6.01 2.47
C LEU A 10 3.12 5.07 3.66
N LEU A 11 3.81 3.95 3.52
CA LEU A 11 4.14 3.08 4.65
C LEU A 11 5.53 3.45 5.14
N ILE A 12 5.60 3.83 6.41
CA ILE A 12 6.82 4.33 7.04
C ILE A 12 7.22 3.33 8.13
N LEU A 13 8.46 2.83 8.06
CA LEU A 13 8.96 1.89 9.07
C LEU A 13 9.00 2.57 10.43
N ARG A 14 8.34 1.97 11.41
CA ARG A 14 8.35 2.50 12.77
C ARG A 14 9.70 2.25 13.44
N PRO A 15 10.21 3.22 14.21
CA PRO A 15 11.46 3.02 14.97
C PRO A 15 11.35 1.87 15.98
N ASP A 16 10.15 1.61 16.49
CA ASP A 16 9.85 0.56 17.45
C ASP A 16 9.22 -0.69 16.80
N ALA A 17 9.43 -0.87 15.49
CA ALA A 17 8.92 -2.04 14.79
C ALA A 17 9.40 -3.32 15.46
N PRO A 18 8.50 -4.29 15.71
CA PRO A 18 8.89 -5.54 16.37
C PRO A 18 9.86 -6.32 15.48
N GLN A 19 10.84 -6.95 16.11
CA GLN A 19 11.73 -7.88 15.42
C GLN A 19 11.05 -9.24 15.34
N LEU A 20 10.91 -9.75 14.11
CA LEU A 20 10.24 -11.01 13.85
C LEU A 20 11.25 -12.04 13.37
N GLY A 21 11.04 -13.30 13.77
CA GLY A 21 11.74 -14.40 13.15
C GLY A 21 11.33 -14.57 11.69
N GLU A 22 12.11 -15.34 10.93
CA GLU A 22 11.90 -15.48 9.48
C GLU A 22 10.49 -15.94 9.13
N ALA A 23 9.98 -16.96 9.81
CA ALA A 23 8.64 -17.50 9.51
C ALA A 23 7.54 -16.47 9.79
N ALA A 24 7.63 -15.74 10.90
CA ALA A 24 6.65 -14.71 11.25
C ALA A 24 6.73 -13.52 10.29
N ALA A 25 7.93 -13.13 9.88
CA ALA A 25 8.13 -12.06 8.91
C ALA A 25 7.54 -12.44 7.55
N ASP A 26 7.74 -13.66 7.09
CA ASP A 26 7.18 -14.15 5.83
C ASP A 26 5.66 -14.21 5.88
N ALA A 27 5.09 -14.69 6.98
CA ALA A 27 3.64 -14.73 7.15
C ALA A 27 3.03 -13.32 7.15
N LEU A 28 3.70 -12.36 7.79
CA LEU A 28 3.24 -10.97 7.81
C LEU A 28 3.29 -10.35 6.41
N GLN A 29 4.35 -10.63 5.65
CA GLN A 29 4.49 -10.14 4.28
C GLN A 29 3.40 -10.71 3.38
N ASP A 30 3.09 -12.01 3.51
CA ASP A 30 1.99 -12.62 2.76
C ASP A 30 0.65 -11.95 3.10
N ALA A 31 0.38 -11.71 4.38
CA ALA A 31 -0.86 -11.06 4.81
C ALA A 31 -0.95 -9.61 4.29
N HIS A 32 0.17 -8.88 4.28
CA HIS A 32 0.26 -7.54 3.72
C HIS A 32 -0.07 -7.55 2.22
N LEU A 33 0.53 -8.45 1.45
CA LEU A 33 0.27 -8.55 0.01
C LEU A 33 -1.19 -8.93 -0.27
N ALA A 34 -1.75 -9.86 0.49
CA ALA A 34 -3.15 -10.23 0.36
C ALA A 34 -4.08 -9.04 0.60
N HIS A 35 -3.77 -8.21 1.60
CA HIS A 35 -4.53 -7.00 1.88
C HIS A 35 -4.50 -6.01 0.70
N LEU A 36 -3.33 -5.79 0.11
CA LEU A 36 -3.19 -4.92 -1.06
C LEU A 36 -3.99 -5.47 -2.25
N ALA A 37 -3.92 -6.77 -2.49
CA ALA A 37 -4.67 -7.42 -3.56
C ALA A 37 -6.17 -7.25 -3.36
N ASP A 38 -6.67 -7.41 -2.13
CA ASP A 38 -8.08 -7.23 -1.80
C ASP A 38 -8.53 -5.79 -2.07
N LEU A 39 -7.75 -4.80 -1.67
CA LEU A 39 -8.07 -3.39 -1.93
C LEU A 39 -8.10 -3.10 -3.43
N HIS A 40 -7.20 -3.71 -4.18
CA HIS A 40 -7.17 -3.57 -5.64
C HIS A 40 -8.40 -4.21 -6.29
N GLU A 41 -8.75 -5.41 -5.88
CA GLU A 41 -9.94 -6.11 -6.38
C GLU A 41 -11.25 -5.37 -6.07
N GLN A 42 -11.28 -4.67 -4.94
CA GLN A 42 -12.42 -3.83 -4.56
C GLN A 42 -12.47 -2.49 -5.32
N GLY A 43 -11.44 -2.17 -6.09
CA GLY A 43 -11.39 -0.94 -6.88
C GLY A 43 -10.88 0.29 -6.14
N HIS A 44 -10.42 0.13 -4.90
CA HIS A 44 -9.91 1.25 -4.09
C HIS A 44 -8.45 1.57 -4.38
N LEU A 45 -7.65 0.56 -4.62
CA LEU A 45 -6.21 0.67 -4.84
C LEU A 45 -5.89 0.47 -6.32
N VAL A 46 -5.14 1.39 -6.91
CA VAL A 46 -4.83 1.34 -8.34
C VAL A 46 -3.37 1.03 -8.63
N ALA A 47 -2.47 1.39 -7.73
CA ALA A 47 -1.05 1.06 -7.84
C ALA A 47 -0.45 1.00 -6.44
N ALA A 48 0.50 0.11 -6.25
CA ALA A 48 1.23 -0.02 -4.99
C ALA A 48 2.52 -0.78 -5.22
N GLY A 49 3.53 -0.43 -4.43
CA GLY A 49 4.78 -1.16 -4.49
C GLY A 49 5.77 -0.67 -3.45
N PRO A 50 6.85 -1.44 -3.23
CA PRO A 50 7.90 -1.03 -2.31
C PRO A 50 8.70 0.12 -2.88
N LEU A 51 9.12 1.04 -2.01
CA LEU A 51 10.09 2.06 -2.34
C LEU A 51 11.48 1.48 -2.13
N LEU A 52 12.29 1.53 -3.18
CA LEU A 52 13.62 0.92 -3.17
C LEU A 52 14.67 1.92 -2.75
N GLY A 53 15.62 1.48 -1.93
CA GLY A 53 16.76 2.29 -1.55
C GLY A 53 16.55 3.25 -0.39
N ASP A 54 15.42 3.15 0.34
CA ASP A 54 15.16 3.95 1.53
C ASP A 54 14.87 3.03 2.73
N ASP A 55 15.41 3.38 3.88
CA ASP A 55 15.26 2.56 5.09
C ASP A 55 14.01 2.92 5.90
N VAL A 56 13.43 4.09 5.67
CA VAL A 56 12.29 4.62 6.42
C VAL A 56 11.02 4.57 5.61
N TYR A 57 11.03 5.14 4.40
CA TYR A 57 9.89 5.10 3.50
C TYR A 57 9.91 3.78 2.74
N ARG A 58 8.98 2.89 3.10
CA ARG A 58 9.04 1.48 2.65
C ARG A 58 8.05 1.14 1.55
N GLY A 59 6.94 1.85 1.47
CA GLY A 59 5.94 1.56 0.44
C GLY A 59 5.14 2.78 0.04
N LEU A 60 4.61 2.74 -1.19
CA LEU A 60 3.73 3.78 -1.71
C LEU A 60 2.53 3.12 -2.36
N SER A 61 1.35 3.64 -2.06
CA SER A 61 0.09 3.23 -2.68
C SER A 61 -0.61 4.43 -3.26
N ILE A 62 -1.29 4.23 -4.39
CA ILE A 62 -2.17 5.23 -5.00
C ILE A 62 -3.60 4.69 -4.92
N LEU A 63 -4.49 5.45 -4.27
CA LEU A 63 -5.87 5.05 -4.04
C LEU A 63 -6.83 6.04 -4.70
N LYS A 64 -7.98 5.53 -5.15
CA LYS A 64 -9.05 6.34 -5.75
C LYS A 64 -10.03 6.91 -4.74
N VAL A 65 -9.78 6.74 -3.46
CA VAL A 65 -10.64 7.22 -2.39
C VAL A 65 -10.03 8.46 -1.75
N GLY A 66 -10.83 9.22 -1.01
CA GLY A 66 -10.33 10.39 -0.29
C GLY A 66 -9.41 10.04 0.86
N PRO A 67 -8.70 11.04 1.46
CA PRO A 67 -7.69 10.77 2.47
C PRO A 67 -8.20 10.04 3.72
N GLU A 68 -9.39 10.38 4.21
CA GLU A 68 -9.94 9.72 5.40
C GLU A 68 -10.18 8.23 5.15
N GLU A 69 -10.81 7.91 4.02
CA GLU A 69 -11.09 6.52 3.64
C GLU A 69 -9.79 5.78 3.36
N ALA A 70 -8.84 6.41 2.67
CA ALA A 70 -7.54 5.82 2.40
C ALA A 70 -6.81 5.47 3.69
N LEU A 71 -6.81 6.37 4.67
CA LEU A 71 -6.19 6.12 5.96
C LEU A 71 -6.84 4.93 6.66
N ARG A 72 -8.17 4.89 6.69
CA ARG A 72 -8.92 3.79 7.29
C ARG A 72 -8.57 2.45 6.64
N LEU A 73 -8.53 2.41 5.31
CA LEU A 73 -8.21 1.19 4.56
C LEU A 73 -6.78 0.73 4.82
N LYS A 74 -5.83 1.66 4.84
CA LYS A 74 -4.42 1.34 5.04
C LYS A 74 -4.11 0.96 6.49
N GLU A 75 -4.81 1.53 7.45
CA GLU A 75 -4.64 1.16 8.86
C GLU A 75 -5.17 -0.24 9.17
N ALA A 76 -5.99 -0.81 8.31
CA ALA A 76 -6.42 -2.21 8.40
C ALA A 76 -5.38 -3.21 7.87
N ASP A 77 -4.30 -2.73 7.25
CA ASP A 77 -3.22 -3.58 6.78
C ASP A 77 -2.60 -4.36 7.95
N PRO A 78 -2.44 -5.68 7.83
CA PRO A 78 -1.83 -6.49 8.89
C PRO A 78 -0.45 -6.00 9.32
N ALA A 79 0.36 -5.48 8.40
CA ALA A 79 1.68 -4.96 8.71
C ALA A 79 1.63 -3.67 9.54
N VAL A 80 0.60 -2.85 9.33
CA VAL A 80 0.35 -1.66 10.15
C VAL A 80 -0.17 -2.08 11.52
N ARG A 81 -1.12 -3.00 11.56
CA ARG A 81 -1.70 -3.49 12.83
C ARG A 81 -0.68 -4.21 13.70
N ALA A 82 0.32 -4.85 13.08
CA ALA A 82 1.40 -5.50 13.81
C ALA A 82 2.46 -4.51 14.33
N GLY A 83 2.31 -3.23 14.06
CA GLY A 83 3.24 -2.20 14.56
C GLY A 83 4.51 -2.05 13.74
N ARG A 84 4.57 -2.65 12.54
CA ARG A 84 5.74 -2.52 11.68
C ARG A 84 5.78 -1.16 11.00
N TYR A 85 4.65 -0.70 10.49
CA TYR A 85 4.55 0.57 9.75
C TYR A 85 3.55 1.52 10.36
N SER A 86 3.82 2.81 10.20
CA SER A 86 2.81 3.86 10.30
C SER A 86 2.40 4.28 8.89
N VAL A 87 1.25 4.93 8.79
CA VAL A 87 0.70 5.38 7.51
C VAL A 87 0.64 6.88 7.46
N LYS A 88 1.09 7.46 6.36
CA LYS A 88 0.87 8.87 6.05
C LYS A 88 0.10 8.96 4.75
N VAL A 89 -1.02 9.70 4.75
CA VAL A 89 -1.80 9.92 3.55
C VAL A 89 -1.67 11.37 3.08
N LEU A 90 -1.62 11.54 1.76
CA LEU A 90 -1.46 12.83 1.11
C LEU A 90 -2.47 12.90 -0.04
N PRO A 91 -3.39 13.87 -0.02
CA PRO A 91 -4.23 14.09 -1.21
C PRO A 91 -3.36 14.58 -2.36
N TRP A 92 -3.65 14.08 -3.55
CA TRP A 92 -2.84 14.36 -4.73
C TRP A 92 -3.73 14.66 -5.92
N MET A 93 -3.44 15.77 -6.59
CA MET A 93 -4.20 16.23 -7.74
C MET A 93 -3.30 16.21 -8.96
N VAL A 94 -3.78 15.58 -10.03
CA VAL A 94 -3.04 15.49 -11.30
C VAL A 94 -3.93 15.97 -12.43
N PRO A 95 -3.35 16.44 -13.56
CA PRO A 95 -4.16 16.77 -14.73
C PRO A 95 -5.04 15.60 -15.14
N GLY A 96 -6.30 15.89 -15.46
CA GLY A 96 -7.27 14.86 -15.80
C GLY A 96 -6.78 13.98 -16.96
N GLY A 97 -6.81 12.68 -16.77
CA GLY A 97 -6.35 11.71 -17.76
C GLY A 97 -4.84 11.52 -17.84
N ALA A 98 -4.07 12.22 -17.01
CA ALA A 98 -2.60 12.06 -17.01
C ALA A 98 -2.17 10.65 -16.60
N MET A 99 -2.96 9.99 -15.75
CA MET A 99 -2.71 8.61 -15.36
C MET A 99 -3.89 7.75 -15.75
N THR A 100 -3.59 6.64 -16.40
CA THR A 100 -4.56 5.60 -16.71
C THR A 100 -4.03 4.28 -16.15
N PHE A 101 -4.93 3.46 -15.63
CA PHE A 101 -4.55 2.21 -14.98
C PHE A 101 -5.09 1.05 -15.81
N ALA A 102 -4.18 0.31 -16.44
CA ALA A 102 -4.54 -0.88 -17.19
C ALA A 102 -5.01 -1.98 -16.23
N PRO A 103 -5.93 -2.85 -16.68
CA PRO A 103 -6.26 -4.03 -15.90
C PRO A 103 -5.01 -4.84 -15.60
N THR A 104 -4.82 -5.16 -14.32
CA THR A 104 -3.66 -5.93 -13.88
C THR A 104 -4.05 -6.77 -12.68
N ARG A 105 -3.14 -7.60 -12.24
CA ARG A 105 -3.34 -8.49 -11.12
C ARG A 105 -2.27 -8.22 -10.05
N PHE A 106 -2.72 -8.07 -8.82
CA PHE A 106 -1.81 -7.94 -7.68
C PHE A 106 -1.54 -9.32 -7.10
N PRO A 107 -0.30 -9.59 -6.65
CA PRO A 107 0.00 -10.86 -6.00
C PRO A 107 -0.66 -10.91 -4.62
N HIS A 108 -1.14 -12.12 -4.23
CA HIS A 108 -1.73 -12.36 -2.91
C HIS A 108 -0.72 -12.88 -1.90
N SER A 109 0.50 -13.18 -2.35
CA SER A 109 1.54 -13.74 -1.50
C SER A 109 2.92 -13.47 -2.11
N VAL A 110 3.96 -13.66 -1.31
CA VAL A 110 5.34 -13.59 -1.80
C VAL A 110 5.60 -14.64 -2.89
N ALA A 111 5.05 -15.83 -2.74
CA ALA A 111 5.18 -16.90 -3.74
C ALA A 111 4.59 -16.48 -5.09
N GLU A 112 3.40 -15.87 -5.10
CA GLU A 112 2.80 -15.35 -6.32
C GLU A 112 3.62 -14.21 -6.92
N ALA A 113 4.18 -13.33 -6.10
CA ALA A 113 4.99 -12.20 -6.55
C ALA A 113 6.28 -12.66 -7.24
N ARG A 114 6.85 -13.78 -6.79
CA ARG A 114 8.05 -14.37 -7.39
C ARG A 114 7.77 -15.16 -8.65
N GLY A 115 6.54 -15.48 -8.85
CA GLY A 115 6.04 -16.07 -10.04
C GLY A 115 6.14 -17.38 -10.39
#